data_f6e27bcf29452443199cf3d963d49751
#
_entry.id   f6e27bcf29452443199cf3d963d49751
#
_cell.length_a   1.000
_cell.length_b   1.000
_cell.length_c   1.000
_cell.angle_alpha   90.00
_cell.angle_beta   90.00
_cell.angle_gamma   90.00
#
_symmetry.space_group_name_H-M   'P 1'
#
loop_
_entity.id
_entity.type
_entity.pdbx_description
1 polymer ?
#
loop_
_entity_poly.entity_id
_entity_poly.type
_entity_poly.pdbx_seq_one_letter_code
_entity_poly.pdbx_strand_id
1 'polypeptide(L)'
;MKLAVLNALLIACAVSLSAQQPAAPADFAATLKNQYNQNKGYLLAAAEKWPEDQFGWRPAGLEAELRTFGQILAHIANENNMVCARVTGQPMPKAFDDSKGVFTKADATQALKDGFAMCDPVYNSLTNQNIVEMMKFAGRNNATVERPRGTTLVANVAHSNEQYGQIMVYFALKGMVPPSHAR
;
A
#
# COMPACT_ATOMS: atom_id res chain seq x y z
N MET A 1 42.03 -48.03 -61.05
CA MET A 1 41.74 -48.05 -59.60
C MET A 1 41.79 -46.60 -59.09
N LYS A 2 40.62 -45.98 -58.81
CA LYS A 2 40.55 -44.62 -58.26
C LYS A 2 40.03 -44.74 -56.83
N LEU A 3 40.90 -44.44 -55.84
CA LEU A 3 40.45 -44.31 -54.43
C LEU A 3 39.68 -43.02 -54.24
N ALA A 4 38.43 -43.11 -53.80
CA ALA A 4 37.65 -41.97 -53.34
C ALA A 4 37.91 -41.76 -51.82
N VAL A 5 38.49 -40.62 -51.49
CA VAL A 5 38.67 -40.18 -50.10
C VAL A 5 37.38 -39.53 -49.61
N LEU A 6 36.73 -40.15 -48.65
CA LEU A 6 35.50 -39.64 -48.02
C LEU A 6 35.92 -38.71 -46.86
N ASN A 7 35.81 -37.40 -47.05
CA ASN A 7 36.01 -36.44 -45.98
C ASN A 7 34.70 -36.35 -45.12
N ALA A 8 34.73 -36.88 -43.90
CA ALA A 8 33.65 -36.70 -42.91
C ALA A 8 33.88 -35.37 -42.19
N LEU A 9 32.97 -34.40 -42.44
CA LEU A 9 32.93 -33.10 -41.76
C LEU A 9 32.18 -33.27 -40.42
N LEU A 10 32.93 -33.30 -39.33
CA LEU A 10 32.38 -33.28 -37.97
C LEU A 10 31.97 -31.82 -37.61
N ILE A 11 30.67 -31.51 -37.67
CA ILE A 11 30.11 -30.25 -37.17
C ILE A 11 29.96 -30.39 -35.66
N ALA A 12 30.87 -29.78 -34.91
CA ALA A 12 30.75 -29.65 -33.45
C ALA A 12 29.72 -28.54 -33.13
N CYS A 13 28.47 -28.93 -32.76
CA CYS A 13 27.51 -28.02 -32.18
C CYS A 13 27.98 -27.61 -30.77
N ALA A 14 28.59 -26.44 -30.65
CA ALA A 14 28.84 -25.82 -29.36
C ALA A 14 27.49 -25.35 -28.75
N VAL A 15 26.91 -26.15 -27.87
CA VAL A 15 25.78 -25.75 -27.04
C VAL A 15 26.31 -24.77 -26.01
N SER A 16 26.09 -23.46 -26.24
CA SER A 16 26.35 -22.42 -25.23
C SER A 16 25.36 -22.61 -24.07
N LEU A 17 25.80 -23.28 -23.00
CA LEU A 17 25.07 -23.20 -21.71
C LEU A 17 25.20 -21.77 -21.20
N SER A 18 24.19 -20.95 -21.47
CA SER A 18 24.02 -19.69 -20.74
C SER A 18 23.76 -20.06 -19.29
N ALA A 19 24.77 -19.92 -18.44
CA ALA A 19 24.59 -20.03 -16.99
C ALA A 19 23.58 -18.98 -16.58
N GLN A 20 22.37 -19.44 -16.21
CA GLN A 20 21.31 -18.58 -15.72
C GLN A 20 21.82 -17.95 -14.42
N GLN A 21 22.05 -16.64 -14.45
CA GLN A 21 22.51 -15.90 -13.27
C GLN A 21 21.49 -16.11 -12.16
N PRO A 22 21.91 -16.48 -10.93
CA PRO A 22 20.96 -16.65 -9.82
C PRO A 22 20.10 -15.41 -9.70
N ALA A 23 18.78 -15.59 -9.61
CA ALA A 23 17.87 -14.48 -9.38
C ALA A 23 18.30 -13.75 -8.09
N ALA A 24 18.37 -12.43 -8.14
CA ALA A 24 18.65 -11.64 -6.94
C ALA A 24 17.68 -12.05 -5.82
N PRO A 25 18.13 -12.14 -4.56
CA PRO A 25 17.26 -12.45 -3.44
C PRO A 25 16.05 -11.52 -3.45
N ALA A 26 14.85 -12.07 -3.20
CA ALA A 26 13.63 -11.27 -3.14
C ALA A 26 13.75 -10.22 -2.03
N ASP A 27 13.59 -8.94 -2.37
CA ASP A 27 13.58 -7.84 -1.42
C ASP A 27 12.14 -7.52 -1.01
N PHE A 28 11.69 -8.21 0.05
CA PHE A 28 10.35 -8.02 0.59
C PHE A 28 10.14 -6.63 1.18
N ALA A 29 11.16 -6.05 1.80
CA ALA A 29 11.09 -4.71 2.38
C ALA A 29 10.92 -3.67 1.28
N ALA A 30 11.69 -3.74 0.20
CA ALA A 30 11.54 -2.85 -0.95
C ALA A 30 10.18 -3.02 -1.63
N THR A 31 9.69 -4.27 -1.79
CA THR A 31 8.37 -4.55 -2.34
C THR A 31 7.26 -3.90 -1.51
N LEU A 32 7.29 -4.08 -0.19
CA LEU A 32 6.29 -3.51 0.71
C LEU A 32 6.34 -1.98 0.72
N LYS A 33 7.53 -1.39 0.72
CA LYS A 33 7.72 0.06 0.59
C LYS A 33 7.15 0.60 -0.73
N ASN A 34 7.36 -0.11 -1.84
CA ASN A 34 6.82 0.29 -3.14
C ASN A 34 5.28 0.25 -3.15
N GLN A 35 4.66 -0.79 -2.56
CA GLN A 35 3.21 -0.88 -2.40
C GLN A 35 2.65 0.25 -1.54
N TYR A 36 3.30 0.56 -0.41
CA TYR A 36 2.95 1.70 0.43
C TYR A 36 2.99 3.02 -0.36
N ASN A 37 4.08 3.29 -1.06
CA ASN A 37 4.25 4.51 -1.83
C ASN A 37 3.22 4.64 -2.97
N GLN A 38 2.89 3.52 -3.63
CA GLN A 38 1.86 3.48 -4.67
C GLN A 38 0.49 3.83 -4.09
N ASN A 39 0.10 3.20 -2.98
CA ASN A 39 -1.16 3.50 -2.30
C ASN A 39 -1.25 4.95 -1.85
N LYS A 40 -0.18 5.45 -1.21
CA LYS A 40 -0.06 6.85 -0.82
C LYS A 40 -0.30 7.78 -2.01
N GLY A 41 0.35 7.51 -3.14
CA GLY A 41 0.20 8.29 -4.37
C GLY A 41 -1.26 8.31 -4.87
N TYR A 42 -1.89 7.15 -4.93
CA TYR A 42 -3.29 7.04 -5.38
C TYR A 42 -4.28 7.74 -4.43
N LEU A 43 -4.09 7.57 -3.13
CA LEU A 43 -4.97 8.17 -2.12
C LEU A 43 -4.85 9.69 -2.08
N LEU A 44 -3.63 10.24 -2.15
CA LEU A 44 -3.42 11.69 -2.21
C LEU A 44 -3.98 12.28 -3.51
N ALA A 45 -3.77 11.60 -4.65
CA ALA A 45 -4.34 12.02 -5.94
C ALA A 45 -5.87 11.93 -5.94
N ALA A 46 -6.46 10.94 -5.27
CA ALA A 46 -7.91 10.82 -5.12
C ALA A 46 -8.49 11.99 -4.30
N ALA A 47 -7.86 12.32 -3.17
CA ALA A 47 -8.25 13.45 -2.34
C ALA A 47 -8.20 14.77 -3.11
N GLU A 48 -7.17 14.98 -3.92
CA GLU A 48 -7.01 16.19 -4.72
C GLU A 48 -8.06 16.27 -5.85
N LYS A 49 -8.29 15.15 -6.55
CA LYS A 49 -9.19 15.09 -7.71
C LYS A 49 -10.68 15.10 -7.34
N TRP A 50 -11.04 14.67 -6.13
CA TRP A 50 -12.43 14.64 -5.70
C TRP A 50 -13.00 16.05 -5.56
N PRO A 51 -14.26 16.31 -6.05
CA PRO A 51 -14.87 17.63 -5.98
C PRO A 51 -15.03 18.11 -4.52
N GLU A 52 -14.74 19.38 -4.26
CA GLU A 52 -14.71 19.94 -2.92
C GLU A 52 -16.05 19.87 -2.20
N ASP A 53 -17.14 20.10 -2.91
CA ASP A 53 -18.52 20.04 -2.41
C ASP A 53 -19.03 18.60 -2.18
N GLN A 54 -18.24 17.57 -2.56
CA GLN A 54 -18.61 16.16 -2.49
C GLN A 54 -17.92 15.39 -1.36
N PHE A 55 -17.17 16.04 -0.47
CA PHE A 55 -16.49 15.34 0.63
C PHE A 55 -17.45 14.70 1.64
N GLY A 56 -18.67 15.25 1.77
CA GLY A 56 -19.75 14.65 2.54
C GLY A 56 -20.59 13.63 1.77
N TRP A 57 -20.26 13.32 0.51
CA TRP A 57 -21.04 12.41 -0.31
C TRP A 57 -20.69 10.94 -0.05
N ARG A 58 -21.71 10.09 -0.12
CA ARG A 58 -21.67 8.63 -0.19
C ARG A 58 -22.89 8.14 -1.01
N PRO A 59 -22.88 6.89 -1.52
CA PRO A 59 -24.06 6.32 -2.19
C PRO A 59 -25.30 6.36 -1.32
N ALA A 60 -26.43 6.80 -1.88
CA ALA A 60 -27.71 6.88 -1.19
C ALA A 60 -28.24 5.47 -0.83
N GLY A 61 -28.92 5.36 0.30
CA GLY A 61 -29.50 4.09 0.79
C GLY A 61 -28.49 3.17 1.50
N LEU A 62 -27.23 3.61 1.65
CA LEU A 62 -26.15 2.85 2.31
C LEU A 62 -25.48 3.68 3.43
N GLU A 63 -26.25 4.59 4.04
CA GLU A 63 -25.73 5.57 5.01
C GLU A 63 -25.22 4.91 6.31
N ALA A 64 -25.76 3.74 6.66
CA ALA A 64 -25.35 3.00 7.85
C ALA A 64 -24.07 2.20 7.61
N GLU A 65 -23.84 1.74 6.37
CA GLU A 65 -22.77 0.79 6.00
C GLU A 65 -21.54 1.50 5.43
N LEU A 66 -21.71 2.67 4.79
CA LEU A 66 -20.65 3.34 4.07
C LEU A 66 -20.28 4.69 4.69
N ARG A 67 -19.00 4.95 4.75
CA ARG A 67 -18.44 6.27 5.09
C ARG A 67 -18.66 7.26 3.96
N THR A 68 -18.73 8.55 4.27
CA THR A 68 -18.58 9.60 3.24
C THR A 68 -17.13 9.59 2.71
N PHE A 69 -16.90 10.23 1.56
CA PHE A 69 -15.56 10.30 0.99
C PHE A 69 -14.54 10.89 1.97
N GLY A 70 -14.88 12.00 2.64
CA GLY A 70 -14.01 12.60 3.66
C GLY A 70 -13.78 11.70 4.88
N GLN A 71 -14.80 10.93 5.31
CA GLN A 71 -14.67 9.97 6.40
C GLN A 71 -13.75 8.78 6.02
N ILE A 72 -13.74 8.35 4.75
CA ILE A 72 -12.79 7.32 4.30
C ILE A 72 -11.36 7.82 4.44
N LEU A 73 -11.06 9.05 4.04
CA LEU A 73 -9.72 9.63 4.17
C LEU A 73 -9.30 9.78 5.64
N ALA A 74 -10.20 10.24 6.50
CA ALA A 74 -9.95 10.33 7.94
C ALA A 74 -9.73 8.95 8.57
N HIS A 75 -10.45 7.93 8.11
CA HIS A 75 -10.26 6.54 8.55
C HIS A 75 -8.88 6.00 8.18
N ILE A 76 -8.42 6.24 6.96
CA ILE A 76 -7.07 5.87 6.52
C ILE A 76 -6.01 6.59 7.37
N ALA A 77 -6.21 7.87 7.66
CA ALA A 77 -5.32 8.64 8.54
C ALA A 77 -5.24 8.04 9.95
N ASN A 78 -6.39 7.68 10.55
CA ASN A 78 -6.45 7.01 11.85
C ASN A 78 -5.69 5.68 11.86
N GLU A 79 -5.88 4.84 10.83
CA GLU A 79 -5.19 3.56 10.71
C GLU A 79 -3.68 3.74 10.55
N ASN A 80 -3.24 4.67 9.70
CA ASN A 80 -1.83 4.99 9.55
C ASN A 80 -1.23 5.46 10.88
N ASN A 81 -1.88 6.39 11.57
CA ASN A 81 -1.44 6.88 12.87
C ASN A 81 -1.33 5.75 13.90
N MET A 82 -2.34 4.89 13.98
CA MET A 82 -2.36 3.76 14.91
C MET A 82 -1.25 2.76 14.61
N VAL A 83 -1.10 2.36 13.34
CA VAL A 83 -0.13 1.35 12.94
C VAL A 83 1.29 1.86 13.13
N CYS A 84 1.58 3.07 12.65
CA CYS A 84 2.94 3.61 12.69
C CYS A 84 3.35 4.05 14.10
N ALA A 85 2.41 4.51 14.95
CA ALA A 85 2.64 4.70 16.37
C ALA A 85 3.05 3.39 17.07
N ARG A 86 2.34 2.29 16.79
CA ARG A 86 2.70 0.95 17.34
C ARG A 86 4.07 0.49 16.91
N VAL A 87 4.43 0.71 15.64
CA VAL A 87 5.74 0.29 15.10
C VAL A 87 6.89 1.10 15.68
N THR A 88 6.67 2.38 15.93
CA THR A 88 7.71 3.31 16.45
C THR A 88 7.73 3.40 17.97
N GLY A 89 6.68 2.97 18.65
CA GLY A 89 6.48 3.23 20.08
C GLY A 89 6.14 4.68 20.42
N GLN A 90 5.85 5.52 19.41
CA GLN A 90 5.45 6.90 19.60
C GLN A 90 3.99 7.00 20.08
N PRO A 91 3.64 8.07 20.79
CA PRO A 91 2.24 8.34 21.12
C PRO A 91 1.37 8.43 19.85
N MET A 92 0.21 7.78 19.88
CA MET A 92 -0.76 7.90 18.80
C MET A 92 -1.39 9.31 18.82
N PRO A 93 -1.44 10.05 17.71
CA PRO A 93 -2.20 11.28 17.60
C PRO A 93 -3.68 11.07 17.94
N LYS A 94 -4.37 12.15 18.34
CA LYS A 94 -5.83 12.10 18.59
C LYS A 94 -6.53 11.63 17.32
N ALA A 95 -7.34 10.57 17.45
CA ALA A 95 -8.11 10.05 16.33
C ALA A 95 -9.21 11.03 15.90
N PHE A 96 -9.47 11.05 14.58
CA PHE A 96 -10.63 11.74 14.00
C PHE A 96 -11.91 10.92 14.23
N ASP A 97 -13.05 11.58 14.33
CA ASP A 97 -14.34 10.87 14.29
C ASP A 97 -14.67 10.52 12.83
N ASP A 98 -14.12 9.38 12.38
CA ASP A 98 -14.28 8.88 11.02
C ASP A 98 -15.60 8.15 10.76
N SER A 99 -16.48 8.10 11.77
CA SER A 99 -17.83 7.51 11.67
C SER A 99 -18.93 8.55 11.55
N LYS A 100 -18.77 9.71 12.20
CA LYS A 100 -19.78 10.76 12.29
C LYS A 100 -19.25 12.15 11.89
N GLY A 101 -17.93 12.31 11.84
CA GLY A 101 -17.29 13.59 11.51
C GLY A 101 -17.70 14.07 10.11
N VAL A 102 -17.89 15.37 9.98
CA VAL A 102 -18.03 16.04 8.68
C VAL A 102 -16.69 16.66 8.34
N PHE A 103 -16.17 16.34 7.16
CA PHE A 103 -14.86 16.78 6.73
C PHE A 103 -14.96 17.64 5.49
N THR A 104 -14.30 18.81 5.52
CA THR A 104 -14.03 19.58 4.32
C THR A 104 -12.89 18.90 3.52
N LYS A 105 -12.70 19.31 2.26
CA LYS A 105 -11.54 18.86 1.47
C LYS A 105 -10.23 19.15 2.18
N ALA A 106 -10.07 20.35 2.72
CA ALA A 106 -8.87 20.77 3.43
C ALA A 106 -8.59 19.87 4.63
N ASP A 107 -9.59 19.66 5.51
CA ASP A 107 -9.42 18.87 6.74
C ASP A 107 -9.11 17.41 6.44
N ALA A 108 -9.87 16.77 5.53
CA ALA A 108 -9.65 15.36 5.18
C ALA A 108 -8.32 15.13 4.48
N THR A 109 -7.94 16.04 3.58
CA THR A 109 -6.66 15.94 2.86
C THR A 109 -5.47 16.17 3.80
N GLN A 110 -5.58 17.13 4.74
CA GLN A 110 -4.54 17.36 5.73
C GLN A 110 -4.40 16.16 6.68
N ALA A 111 -5.52 15.64 7.20
CA ALA A 111 -5.51 14.44 8.03
C ALA A 111 -4.80 13.26 7.34
N LEU A 112 -5.12 13.04 6.05
CA LEU A 112 -4.48 11.99 5.25
C LEU A 112 -2.97 12.22 5.10
N LYS A 113 -2.54 13.45 4.82
CA LYS A 113 -1.12 13.83 4.72
C LYS A 113 -0.38 13.59 6.03
N ASP A 114 -0.96 13.98 7.16
CA ASP A 114 -0.38 13.79 8.49
C ASP A 114 -0.23 12.32 8.84
N GLY A 115 -1.25 11.49 8.52
CA GLY A 115 -1.18 10.05 8.69
C GLY A 115 -0.07 9.40 7.87
N PHE A 116 0.16 9.86 6.63
CA PHE A 116 1.30 9.40 5.83
C PHE A 116 2.63 9.92 6.37
N ALA A 117 2.70 11.16 6.82
CA ALA A 117 3.93 11.73 7.40
C ALA A 117 4.41 10.94 8.62
N MET A 118 3.49 10.39 9.42
CA MET A 118 3.82 9.49 10.52
C MET A 118 4.39 8.15 10.06
N CYS A 119 3.93 7.64 8.91
CA CYS A 119 4.33 6.34 8.37
C CYS A 119 5.57 6.41 7.47
N ASP A 120 5.82 7.52 6.80
CA ASP A 120 6.94 7.67 5.85
C ASP A 120 8.30 7.22 6.43
N PRO A 121 8.73 7.64 7.64
CA PRO A 121 9.99 7.18 8.19
C PRO A 121 10.01 5.69 8.49
N VAL A 122 8.87 5.09 8.85
CA VAL A 122 8.75 3.65 9.12
C VAL A 122 9.03 2.84 7.86
N TYR A 123 8.31 3.15 6.76
CA TYR A 123 8.49 2.42 5.50
C TYR A 123 9.83 2.75 4.83
N ASN A 124 10.35 3.99 4.99
CA ASN A 124 11.64 4.38 4.44
C ASN A 124 12.83 3.66 5.07
N SER A 125 12.75 3.33 6.36
CA SER A 125 13.80 2.61 7.10
C SER A 125 13.68 1.07 7.02
N LEU A 126 12.69 0.55 6.28
CA LEU A 126 12.43 -0.89 6.22
C LEU A 126 13.52 -1.62 5.45
N THR A 127 13.98 -2.74 6.02
CA THR A 127 14.96 -3.66 5.45
C THR A 127 14.49 -5.11 5.60
N ASN A 128 15.02 -6.05 4.81
CA ASN A 128 14.72 -7.48 4.97
C ASN A 128 15.12 -8.03 6.35
N GLN A 129 16.04 -7.37 7.03
CA GLN A 129 16.45 -7.75 8.38
C GLN A 129 15.44 -7.29 9.43
N ASN A 130 15.02 -6.00 9.39
CA ASN A 130 14.13 -5.45 10.43
C ASN A 130 12.64 -5.78 10.20
N ILE A 131 12.23 -6.17 9.00
CA ILE A 131 10.84 -6.54 8.70
C ILE A 131 10.37 -7.77 9.48
N VAL A 132 11.29 -8.67 9.84
CA VAL A 132 11.01 -9.90 10.60
C VAL A 132 11.19 -9.73 12.11
N GLU A 133 11.66 -8.57 12.59
CA GLU A 133 11.78 -8.29 14.01
C GLU A 133 10.43 -8.37 14.71
N MET A 134 10.42 -9.09 15.84
CA MET A 134 9.21 -9.24 16.67
C MET A 134 8.91 -7.95 17.40
N MET A 135 7.66 -7.54 17.37
CA MET A 135 7.14 -6.39 18.11
C MET A 135 6.11 -6.85 19.12
N LYS A 136 6.08 -6.14 20.25
CA LYS A 136 5.05 -6.29 21.29
C LYS A 136 4.28 -4.98 21.45
N PHE A 137 2.97 -5.06 21.41
CA PHE A 137 2.09 -3.90 21.61
C PHE A 137 0.75 -4.32 22.23
N ALA A 138 0.03 -3.36 22.79
CA ALA A 138 -1.31 -3.58 23.31
C ALA A 138 -2.29 -3.77 22.15
N GLY A 139 -2.96 -4.91 22.12
CA GLY A 139 -4.08 -5.20 21.23
C GLY A 139 -5.43 -4.80 21.83
N ARG A 140 -6.51 -5.37 21.29
CA ARG A 140 -7.85 -5.17 21.85
C ARG A 140 -7.92 -5.73 23.28
N ASN A 141 -8.67 -5.06 24.15
CA ASN A 141 -8.85 -5.46 25.56
C ASN A 141 -7.53 -5.57 26.34
N ASN A 142 -6.53 -4.75 26.01
CA ASN A 142 -5.19 -4.76 26.62
C ASN A 142 -4.45 -6.09 26.52
N ALA A 143 -4.88 -7.00 25.65
CA ALA A 143 -4.12 -8.22 25.37
C ALA A 143 -2.77 -7.86 24.75
N THR A 144 -1.68 -8.49 25.23
CA THR A 144 -0.38 -8.34 24.56
C THR A 144 -0.39 -9.08 23.23
N VAL A 145 -0.11 -8.36 22.16
CA VAL A 145 0.07 -8.92 20.80
C VAL A 145 1.55 -8.94 20.49
N GLU A 146 2.05 -10.10 20.04
CA GLU A 146 3.41 -10.29 19.59
C GLU A 146 3.40 -10.82 18.15
N ARG A 147 4.07 -10.11 17.23
CA ARG A 147 4.17 -10.51 15.81
C ARG A 147 5.28 -9.75 15.11
N PRO A 148 5.76 -10.26 13.94
CA PRO A 148 6.76 -9.56 13.15
C PRO A 148 6.27 -8.17 12.72
N ARG A 149 7.18 -7.21 12.67
CA ARG A 149 6.93 -5.84 12.17
C ARG A 149 6.26 -5.84 10.80
N GLY A 150 6.77 -6.66 9.89
CA GLY A 150 6.24 -6.79 8.54
C GLY A 150 4.78 -7.20 8.49
N THR A 151 4.33 -8.09 9.38
CA THR A 151 2.91 -8.49 9.43
C THR A 151 2.00 -7.29 9.71
N THR A 152 2.41 -6.39 10.62
CA THR A 152 1.66 -5.18 10.94
C THR A 152 1.64 -4.21 9.75
N LEU A 153 2.78 -4.04 9.08
CA LEU A 153 2.90 -3.12 7.94
C LEU A 153 2.20 -3.65 6.68
N VAL A 154 2.24 -4.96 6.42
CA VAL A 154 1.44 -5.59 5.34
C VAL A 154 -0.04 -5.38 5.57
N ALA A 155 -0.53 -5.56 6.81
CA ALA A 155 -1.93 -5.33 7.14
C ALA A 155 -2.34 -3.86 6.88
N ASN A 156 -1.47 -2.89 7.19
CA ASN A 156 -1.71 -1.48 6.91
C ASN A 156 -1.82 -1.19 5.40
N VAL A 157 -0.92 -1.75 4.60
CA VAL A 157 -0.96 -1.60 3.12
C VAL A 157 -2.22 -2.26 2.56
N ALA A 158 -2.57 -3.46 3.03
CA ALA A 158 -3.78 -4.16 2.60
C ALA A 158 -5.05 -3.37 2.94
N HIS A 159 -5.14 -2.82 4.16
CA HIS A 159 -6.24 -1.96 4.59
C HIS A 159 -6.34 -0.69 3.72
N SER A 160 -5.23 -0.03 3.43
CA SER A 160 -5.22 1.14 2.54
C SER A 160 -5.70 0.80 1.12
N ASN A 161 -5.35 -0.39 0.61
CA ASN A 161 -5.86 -0.89 -0.68
C ASN A 161 -7.37 -1.15 -0.65
N GLU A 162 -7.88 -1.74 0.43
CA GLU A 162 -9.32 -1.96 0.64
C GLU A 162 -10.09 -0.64 0.59
N GLN A 163 -9.61 0.37 1.33
CA GLN A 163 -10.22 1.70 1.33
C GLN A 163 -10.11 2.39 -0.03
N TYR A 164 -8.99 2.24 -0.73
CA TYR A 164 -8.86 2.75 -2.09
C TYR A 164 -9.82 2.06 -3.06
N GLY A 165 -10.10 0.77 -2.88
CA GLY A 165 -11.13 0.05 -3.63
C GLY A 165 -12.52 0.68 -3.48
N GLN A 166 -12.91 1.09 -2.26
CA GLN A 166 -14.16 1.84 -2.04
C GLN A 166 -14.12 3.20 -2.76
N ILE A 167 -13.02 3.93 -2.67
CA ILE A 167 -12.82 5.21 -3.38
C ILE A 167 -12.99 5.04 -4.89
N MET A 168 -12.44 3.97 -5.48
CA MET A 168 -12.61 3.68 -6.91
C MET A 168 -14.08 3.53 -7.31
N VAL A 169 -14.89 2.85 -6.49
CA VAL A 169 -16.33 2.72 -6.71
C VAL A 169 -17.00 4.10 -6.65
N TYR A 170 -16.62 4.96 -5.71
CA TYR A 170 -17.16 6.32 -5.60
C TYR A 170 -16.85 7.14 -6.85
N PHE A 171 -15.61 7.08 -7.35
CA PHE A 171 -15.23 7.71 -8.61
C PHE A 171 -16.07 7.22 -9.78
N ALA A 172 -16.25 5.90 -9.91
CA ALA A 172 -17.05 5.30 -10.98
C ALA A 172 -18.51 5.73 -10.94
N LEU A 173 -19.13 5.77 -9.75
CA LEU A 173 -20.51 6.24 -9.55
C LEU A 173 -20.70 7.73 -9.92
N LYS A 174 -19.63 8.52 -9.85
CA LYS A 174 -19.60 9.93 -10.30
C LYS A 174 -19.16 10.10 -11.76
N GLY A 175 -18.96 9.02 -12.51
CA GLY A 175 -18.47 9.09 -13.89
C GLY A 175 -17.01 9.58 -14.00
N MET A 176 -16.25 9.51 -12.93
CA MET A 176 -14.86 9.96 -12.85
C MET A 176 -13.89 8.79 -13.01
N VAL A 177 -12.74 9.06 -13.64
CA VAL A 177 -11.65 8.06 -13.74
C VAL A 177 -10.81 8.07 -12.46
N PRO A 178 -10.67 6.94 -11.74
CA PRO A 178 -9.83 6.85 -10.54
C PRO A 178 -8.35 7.11 -10.86
N PRO A 179 -7.54 7.62 -9.90
CA PRO A 179 -6.12 7.89 -10.12
C PRO A 179 -5.30 6.71 -10.64
N SER A 180 -5.58 5.49 -10.18
CA SER A 180 -4.89 4.28 -10.65
C SER A 180 -5.17 3.91 -12.12
N HIS A 181 -6.21 4.47 -12.74
CA HIS A 181 -6.60 4.26 -14.13
C HIS A 181 -6.33 5.49 -15.01
N ALA A 182 -5.82 6.59 -14.46
CA ALA A 182 -5.39 7.74 -15.23
C ALA A 182 -4.16 7.35 -16.07
N ARG A 183 -4.27 7.53 -17.40
CA ARG A 183 -3.18 7.31 -18.38
C ARG A 183 -2.40 8.59 -18.59
#